data_a70c77d04d4a643f7c4ec6e5b37a408c
#
_entry.id   a70c77d04d4a643f7c4ec6e5b37a408c
#
_cell.length_a   1.000
_cell.length_b   1.000
_cell.length_c   1.000
_cell.angle_alpha   90.00
_cell.angle_beta   90.00
_cell.angle_gamma   90.00
#
_symmetry.space_group_name_H-M   'P 1'
#
loop_
_entity.id
_entity.type
_entity.pdbx_description
1 polymer ?
#
loop_
_entity_poly.entity_id
_entity_poly.type
_entity_poly.pdbx_seq_one_letter_code
_entity_poly.pdbx_strand_id
1 'polypeptide(L)'
;FSRLSIQISLKGGNTMNYRIEEKSEMTLTGFKRRFAGVPGERADQEKEMYVNTRALQYILKGLSGDWESNYEVITNIDDTGFDYFIASQLSEYQRNNLENNDVLGEDFARYFENIIIPKCNYVVFETGKCKFPTEISLDLRKKIAGEWLPSSGYRLVNAPEIVVTHWFGGEKANERYRELWIPIEKI
;
A
#
# COMPACT_ATOMS: atom_id res chain seq x y z
N PHE A 1 8.14 18.20 -12.86
CA PHE A 1 7.14 18.62 -11.85
C PHE A 1 7.81 18.58 -10.48
N SER A 2 7.91 19.77 -9.80
CA SER A 2 8.51 19.86 -8.47
C SER A 2 7.57 19.22 -7.44
N ARG A 3 8.04 18.19 -6.77
CA ARG A 3 7.36 17.61 -5.60
C ARG A 3 7.43 18.64 -4.47
N LEU A 4 6.33 19.29 -4.17
CA LEU A 4 6.19 20.13 -2.97
C LEU A 4 5.97 19.19 -1.78
N SER A 5 7.01 19.03 -0.96
CA SER A 5 6.87 18.38 0.34
C SER A 5 6.43 19.42 1.36
N ILE A 6 5.35 19.15 2.08
CA ILE A 6 4.83 20.00 3.13
C ILE A 6 5.23 19.40 4.47
N GLN A 7 5.81 20.20 5.35
CA GLN A 7 6.13 19.80 6.72
C GLN A 7 5.11 20.44 7.68
N ILE A 8 4.48 19.62 8.51
CA ILE A 8 3.65 20.11 9.61
C ILE A 8 4.26 19.66 10.93
N SER A 9 4.46 20.61 11.84
CA SER A 9 4.74 20.34 13.24
C SER A 9 3.44 19.98 13.97
N LEU A 10 3.37 18.77 14.49
CA LEU A 10 2.26 18.32 15.34
C LEU A 10 2.46 18.79 16.80
N LYS A 11 1.36 18.82 17.58
CA LYS A 11 1.41 19.01 19.03
C LYS A 11 2.33 17.91 19.63
N GLY A 12 3.53 18.28 20.08
CA GLY A 12 4.51 17.34 20.63
C GLY A 12 5.87 17.30 19.90
N GLY A 13 6.10 18.17 18.91
CA GLY A 13 7.42 18.36 18.28
C GLY A 13 7.77 17.35 17.18
N ASN A 14 6.88 16.42 16.83
CA ASN A 14 7.07 15.51 15.72
C ASN A 14 6.63 16.17 14.41
N THR A 15 7.53 16.18 13.43
CA THR A 15 7.25 16.68 12.09
C THR A 15 6.82 15.51 11.20
N MET A 16 5.64 15.61 10.59
CA MET A 16 5.22 14.68 9.54
C MET A 16 5.49 15.30 8.18
N ASN A 17 6.17 14.56 7.32
CA ASN A 17 6.37 14.93 5.93
C ASN A 17 5.24 14.29 5.11
N TYR A 18 4.51 15.11 4.37
CA TYR A 18 3.51 14.63 3.46
C TYR A 18 3.47 15.47 2.18
N ARG A 19 2.84 14.93 1.16
CA ARG A 19 2.51 15.62 -0.08
C ARG A 19 1.12 15.22 -0.53
N ILE A 20 0.48 16.06 -1.33
CA ILE A 20 -0.80 15.75 -1.96
C ILE A 20 -0.53 15.56 -3.44
N GLU A 21 -0.97 14.44 -3.97
CA GLU A 21 -0.78 14.05 -5.36
C GLU A 21 -2.07 13.52 -5.95
N GLU A 22 -2.42 13.94 -7.16
CA GLU A 22 -3.39 13.23 -7.96
C GLU A 22 -2.70 11.99 -8.56
N LYS A 23 -3.21 10.81 -8.25
CA LYS A 23 -2.77 9.56 -8.87
C LYS A 23 -3.72 9.21 -10.01
N SER A 24 -3.16 8.93 -11.17
CA SER A 24 -3.91 8.40 -12.31
C SER A 24 -4.45 7.00 -11.98
N GLU A 25 -5.49 6.61 -12.68
CA GLU A 25 -5.96 5.22 -12.61
C GLU A 25 -4.82 4.25 -12.89
N MET A 26 -4.73 3.20 -12.07
CA MET A 26 -3.75 2.13 -12.27
C MET A 26 -4.38 0.77 -11.96
N THR A 27 -3.87 -0.26 -12.60
CA THR A 27 -4.22 -1.64 -12.28
C THR A 27 -3.07 -2.30 -11.54
N LEU A 28 -3.38 -2.87 -10.38
CA LEU A 28 -2.49 -3.73 -9.63
C LEU A 28 -2.99 -5.17 -9.74
N THR A 29 -2.07 -6.11 -9.73
CA THR A 29 -2.38 -7.55 -9.72
C THR A 29 -1.86 -8.13 -8.43
N GLY A 30 -2.68 -8.90 -7.73
CA GLY A 30 -2.31 -9.43 -6.44
C GLY A 30 -3.25 -10.51 -5.95
N PHE A 31 -3.08 -10.88 -4.71
CA PHE A 31 -3.92 -11.82 -3.99
C PHE A 31 -4.41 -11.17 -2.70
N LYS A 32 -5.61 -11.57 -2.27
CA LYS A 32 -6.26 -10.94 -1.12
C LYS A 32 -6.63 -11.92 -0.03
N ARG A 33 -6.85 -11.35 1.14
CA ARG A 33 -7.52 -11.99 2.26
C ARG A 33 -8.48 -10.98 2.92
N ARG A 34 -9.66 -11.45 3.32
CA ARG A 34 -10.57 -10.67 4.17
C ARG A 34 -10.07 -10.69 5.60
N PHE A 35 -9.85 -9.51 6.18
CA PHE A 35 -9.49 -9.34 7.58
C PHE A 35 -10.68 -8.81 8.36
N ALA A 36 -10.89 -9.35 9.56
CA ALA A 36 -11.89 -8.81 10.48
C ALA A 36 -11.33 -7.61 11.23
N GLY A 37 -12.19 -6.66 11.58
CA GLY A 37 -11.82 -5.46 12.36
C GLY A 37 -11.43 -4.26 11.51
N VAL A 38 -10.65 -3.36 12.08
CA VAL A 38 -10.34 -2.06 11.49
C VAL A 38 -8.93 -2.06 10.89
N PRO A 39 -8.72 -1.46 9.70
CA PRO A 39 -7.39 -1.30 9.13
C PRO A 39 -6.43 -0.59 10.10
N GLY A 40 -5.18 -1.09 10.16
CA GLY A 40 -4.16 -0.55 11.07
C GLY A 40 -4.14 -1.14 12.49
N GLU A 41 -5.16 -1.91 12.87
CA GLU A 41 -5.22 -2.62 14.16
C GLU A 41 -4.91 -4.13 14.04
N ARG A 42 -4.69 -4.60 12.82
CA ARG A 42 -4.53 -6.03 12.52
C ARG A 42 -3.12 -6.37 12.00
N ALA A 43 -2.11 -5.75 12.60
CA ALA A 43 -0.70 -6.02 12.29
C ALA A 43 -0.30 -7.50 12.43
N ASP A 44 -0.96 -8.22 13.32
CA ASP A 44 -0.82 -9.65 13.50
C ASP A 44 -1.24 -10.42 12.24
N GLN A 45 -2.41 -10.13 11.69
CA GLN A 45 -2.93 -10.77 10.47
C GLN A 45 -2.14 -10.37 9.23
N GLU A 46 -1.75 -9.11 9.11
CA GLU A 46 -0.88 -8.64 8.02
C GLU A 46 0.44 -9.40 8.02
N LYS A 47 1.08 -9.54 9.19
CA LYS A 47 2.33 -10.28 9.34
C LYS A 47 2.16 -11.77 9.01
N GLU A 48 1.09 -12.38 9.50
CA GLU A 48 0.75 -13.78 9.20
C GLU A 48 0.59 -13.99 7.70
N MET A 49 -0.15 -13.11 7.02
CA MET A 49 -0.34 -13.18 5.58
C MET A 49 0.99 -13.08 4.84
N TYR A 50 1.86 -12.13 5.22
CA TYR A 50 3.19 -11.99 4.61
C TYR A 50 4.03 -13.27 4.74
N VAL A 51 4.01 -13.91 5.91
CA VAL A 51 4.79 -15.14 6.15
C VAL A 51 4.23 -16.31 5.35
N ASN A 52 2.91 -16.47 5.33
CA ASN A 52 2.26 -17.65 4.76
C ASN A 52 2.12 -17.60 3.23
N THR A 53 2.30 -16.43 2.61
CA THR A 53 2.12 -16.24 1.17
C THR A 53 3.41 -15.93 0.42
N ARG A 54 4.56 -16.26 0.97
CA ARG A 54 5.88 -15.95 0.36
C ARG A 54 6.02 -16.46 -1.07
N ALA A 55 5.51 -17.65 -1.36
CA ALA A 55 5.57 -18.21 -2.71
C ALA A 55 4.81 -17.32 -3.72
N LEU A 56 3.59 -16.88 -3.38
CA LEU A 56 2.80 -15.98 -4.23
C LEU A 56 3.49 -14.61 -4.41
N GLN A 57 4.11 -14.07 -3.36
CA GLN A 57 4.88 -12.84 -3.44
C GLN A 57 6.06 -12.96 -4.39
N TYR A 58 6.83 -14.06 -4.33
CA TYR A 58 7.94 -14.30 -5.25
C TYR A 58 7.48 -14.44 -6.71
N ILE A 59 6.34 -15.08 -6.93
CA ILE A 59 5.73 -15.17 -8.26
C ILE A 59 5.39 -13.77 -8.79
N LEU A 60 4.71 -12.94 -8.01
CA LEU A 60 4.39 -11.56 -8.39
C LEU A 60 5.63 -10.74 -8.71
N LYS A 61 6.66 -10.86 -7.89
CA LYS A 61 7.94 -10.17 -8.11
C LYS A 61 8.64 -10.64 -9.37
N GLY A 62 8.65 -11.95 -9.61
CA GLY A 62 9.20 -12.53 -10.84
C GLY A 62 8.45 -12.06 -12.07
N LEU A 63 7.12 -11.96 -12.01
CA LEU A 63 6.28 -11.49 -13.11
C LEU A 63 6.47 -9.99 -13.38
N SER A 64 6.49 -9.17 -12.33
CA SER A 64 6.65 -7.71 -12.45
C SER A 64 8.07 -7.30 -12.81
N GLY A 65 9.07 -8.09 -12.42
CA GLY A 65 10.48 -7.69 -12.47
C GLY A 65 10.87 -6.67 -11.39
N ASP A 66 9.90 -6.20 -10.59
CA ASP A 66 10.14 -5.24 -9.49
C ASP A 66 10.33 -5.98 -8.17
N TRP A 67 11.57 -6.09 -7.75
CA TRP A 67 11.97 -6.74 -6.50
C TRP A 67 12.04 -5.76 -5.31
N GLU A 68 11.95 -4.47 -5.57
CA GLU A 68 12.14 -3.44 -4.56
C GLU A 68 10.84 -2.84 -4.04
N SER A 69 9.73 -2.94 -4.79
CA SER A 69 8.44 -2.39 -4.37
C SER A 69 7.40 -3.47 -4.07
N ASN A 70 6.61 -3.27 -3.02
CA ASN A 70 5.39 -4.02 -2.72
C ASN A 70 4.24 -3.05 -2.55
N TYR A 71 3.09 -3.41 -3.08
CA TYR A 71 1.83 -2.70 -2.86
C TYR A 71 0.95 -3.50 -1.90
N GLU A 72 0.53 -2.87 -0.83
CA GLU A 72 -0.53 -3.35 0.04
C GLU A 72 -1.75 -2.49 -0.24
N VAL A 73 -2.90 -3.11 -0.57
CA VAL A 73 -4.12 -2.36 -0.89
C VAL A 73 -5.20 -2.73 0.09
N ILE A 74 -5.79 -1.73 0.72
CA ILE A 74 -6.86 -1.85 1.69
C ILE A 74 -8.12 -1.26 1.06
N THR A 75 -9.15 -2.10 0.94
CA THR A 75 -10.41 -1.72 0.28
C THR A 75 -11.59 -2.46 0.88
N ASN A 76 -12.81 -2.18 0.42
CA ASN A 76 -14.04 -2.82 0.88
C ASN A 76 -14.16 -2.81 2.41
N ILE A 77 -13.89 -1.64 3.02
CA ILE A 77 -13.98 -1.45 4.47
C ILE A 77 -15.46 -1.36 4.84
N ASP A 78 -15.88 -2.22 5.77
CA ASP A 78 -17.24 -2.23 6.33
C ASP A 78 -17.23 -2.65 7.81
N ASP A 79 -18.41 -2.81 8.42
CA ASP A 79 -18.57 -3.17 9.83
C ASP A 79 -17.98 -4.55 10.19
N THR A 80 -17.74 -5.41 9.19
CA THR A 80 -17.21 -6.77 9.40
C THR A 80 -15.70 -6.85 9.20
N GLY A 81 -15.10 -5.87 8.51
CA GLY A 81 -13.67 -5.87 8.22
C GLY A 81 -13.30 -5.18 6.93
N PHE A 82 -12.24 -5.64 6.30
CA PHE A 82 -11.68 -5.07 5.08
C PHE A 82 -10.94 -6.12 4.25
N ASP A 83 -10.86 -5.86 2.94
CA ASP A 83 -10.02 -6.66 2.05
C ASP A 83 -8.61 -6.09 2.05
N TYR A 84 -7.64 -6.98 2.27
CA TYR A 84 -6.21 -6.66 2.26
C TYR A 84 -5.53 -7.42 1.14
N PHE A 85 -4.92 -6.70 0.22
CA PHE A 85 -4.16 -7.25 -0.90
C PHE A 85 -2.67 -7.09 -0.69
N ILE A 86 -1.92 -8.08 -1.16
CA ILE A 86 -0.50 -7.94 -1.50
C ILE A 86 -0.42 -8.00 -3.02
N ALA A 87 0.12 -6.95 -3.64
CA ALA A 87 0.04 -6.75 -5.08
C ALA A 87 1.33 -6.20 -5.67
N SER A 88 1.43 -6.28 -6.98
CA SER A 88 2.47 -5.66 -7.81
C SER A 88 1.85 -5.00 -9.03
N GLN A 89 2.55 -4.03 -9.59
CA GLN A 89 2.15 -3.43 -10.85
C GLN A 89 2.69 -4.28 -12.00
N LEU A 90 1.78 -4.90 -12.74
CA LEU A 90 2.10 -5.66 -13.96
C LEU A 90 1.76 -4.84 -15.19
N SER A 91 2.55 -4.98 -16.26
CA SER A 91 2.19 -4.48 -17.58
C SER A 91 0.97 -5.23 -18.12
N GLU A 92 0.30 -4.67 -19.11
CA GLU A 92 -0.83 -5.33 -19.78
C GLU A 92 -0.42 -6.69 -20.36
N TYR A 93 0.75 -6.76 -20.98
CA TYR A 93 1.29 -8.03 -21.51
C TYR A 93 1.46 -9.08 -20.40
N GLN A 94 2.00 -8.70 -19.25
CA GLN A 94 2.19 -9.62 -18.12
C GLN A 94 0.86 -10.10 -17.54
N ARG A 95 -0.14 -9.21 -17.45
CA ARG A 95 -1.49 -9.58 -17.01
C ARG A 95 -2.16 -10.54 -17.97
N ASN A 96 -2.10 -10.26 -19.27
CA ASN A 96 -2.69 -11.12 -20.30
C ASN A 96 -2.08 -12.52 -20.26
N ASN A 97 -0.76 -12.64 -20.09
CA ASN A 97 -0.10 -13.93 -19.97
C ASN A 97 -0.52 -14.68 -18.71
N LEU A 98 -0.72 -13.96 -17.60
CA LEU A 98 -1.22 -14.56 -16.36
C LEU A 98 -2.67 -15.07 -16.52
N GLU A 99 -3.54 -14.28 -17.15
CA GLU A 99 -4.95 -14.65 -17.40
C GLU A 99 -5.08 -15.84 -18.35
N ASN A 100 -4.20 -15.95 -19.34
CA ASN A 100 -4.16 -17.07 -20.29
C ASN A 100 -3.41 -18.30 -19.74
N ASN A 101 -2.96 -18.26 -18.49
CA ASN A 101 -2.21 -19.34 -17.83
C ASN A 101 -0.89 -19.72 -18.53
N ASP A 102 -0.37 -18.88 -19.42
CA ASP A 102 0.82 -19.19 -20.23
C ASP A 102 2.11 -19.25 -19.39
N VAL A 103 2.10 -18.60 -18.22
CA VAL A 103 3.29 -18.44 -17.36
C VAL A 103 3.28 -19.37 -16.16
N LEU A 104 2.12 -19.59 -15.53
CA LEU A 104 2.05 -20.24 -14.22
C LEU A 104 1.20 -21.52 -14.21
N GLY A 105 0.41 -21.76 -15.24
CA GLY A 105 -0.61 -22.78 -15.26
C GLY A 105 -1.85 -22.42 -14.42
N GLU A 106 -2.94 -23.15 -14.63
CA GLU A 106 -4.26 -22.85 -14.06
C GLU A 106 -4.28 -22.83 -12.53
N ASP A 107 -3.48 -23.67 -11.89
CA ASP A 107 -3.49 -23.82 -10.43
C ASP A 107 -2.99 -22.56 -9.71
N PHE A 108 -2.09 -21.80 -10.31
CA PHE A 108 -1.55 -20.59 -9.69
C PHE A 108 -2.26 -19.33 -10.16
N ALA A 109 -2.66 -19.25 -11.42
CA ALA A 109 -3.32 -18.07 -11.98
C ALA A 109 -4.58 -17.68 -11.19
N ARG A 110 -5.35 -18.66 -10.72
CA ARG A 110 -6.57 -18.45 -9.93
C ARG A 110 -6.38 -17.76 -8.60
N TYR A 111 -5.15 -17.70 -8.07
CA TYR A 111 -4.87 -16.98 -6.82
C TYR A 111 -4.70 -15.48 -7.01
N PHE A 112 -4.53 -15.04 -8.26
CA PHE A 112 -4.29 -13.64 -8.57
C PHE A 112 -5.53 -13.01 -9.18
N GLU A 113 -5.80 -11.79 -8.78
CA GLU A 113 -6.87 -10.97 -9.33
C GLU A 113 -6.37 -9.55 -9.60
N ASN A 114 -6.99 -8.88 -10.56
CA ASN A 114 -6.70 -7.50 -10.87
C ASN A 114 -7.57 -6.59 -10.00
N ILE A 115 -6.96 -5.56 -9.43
CA ILE A 115 -7.65 -4.49 -8.72
C ILE A 115 -7.40 -3.16 -9.43
N ILE A 116 -8.47 -2.46 -9.78
CA ILE A 116 -8.40 -1.13 -10.38
C ILE A 116 -8.38 -0.11 -9.24
N ILE A 117 -7.31 0.67 -9.19
CA ILE A 117 -7.19 1.82 -8.32
C ILE A 117 -7.66 3.03 -9.12
N PRO A 118 -8.80 3.64 -8.78
CA PRO A 118 -9.34 4.74 -9.56
C PRO A 118 -8.45 5.99 -9.46
N LYS A 119 -8.56 6.86 -10.45
CA LYS A 119 -7.96 8.19 -10.36
C LYS A 119 -8.51 8.92 -9.13
N CYS A 120 -7.63 9.35 -8.24
CA CYS A 120 -7.99 10.00 -6.99
C CYS A 120 -6.88 10.92 -6.49
N ASN A 121 -7.25 11.90 -5.64
CA ASN A 121 -6.28 12.65 -4.86
C ASN A 121 -5.90 11.86 -3.61
N TYR A 122 -4.61 11.73 -3.41
CA TYR A 122 -4.04 11.08 -2.23
C TYR A 122 -3.17 12.06 -1.44
N VAL A 123 -3.32 12.02 -0.13
CA VAL A 123 -2.23 12.50 0.72
C VAL A 123 -1.27 11.33 0.92
N VAL A 124 0.00 11.59 0.67
CA VAL A 124 1.08 10.58 0.76
C VAL A 124 2.00 10.95 1.90
N PHE A 125 2.08 10.09 2.89
CA PHE A 125 3.00 10.19 4.02
C PHE A 125 4.15 9.20 3.87
N GLU A 126 5.34 9.56 4.33
CA GLU A 126 6.53 8.71 4.31
C GLU A 126 7.02 8.41 5.73
N THR A 127 7.44 7.18 5.98
CA THR A 127 7.95 6.75 7.29
C THR A 127 9.37 7.24 7.61
N GLY A 128 10.05 7.83 6.65
CA GLY A 128 11.49 7.96 6.73
C GLY A 128 12.23 6.63 6.50
N LYS A 129 13.53 6.73 6.25
CA LYS A 129 14.39 5.59 5.91
C LYS A 129 14.86 4.86 7.17
N CYS A 130 14.65 3.54 7.21
CA CYS A 130 15.10 2.68 8.29
C CYS A 130 15.13 1.20 7.87
N LYS A 131 15.68 0.35 8.72
CA LYS A 131 15.77 -1.10 8.44
C LYS A 131 14.42 -1.81 8.48
N PHE A 132 13.52 -1.38 9.37
CA PHE A 132 12.20 -2.00 9.60
C PHE A 132 11.08 -0.94 9.67
N PRO A 133 10.57 -0.47 8.52
CA PRO A 133 9.61 0.63 8.49
C PRO A 133 8.18 0.24 8.87
N THR A 134 7.87 -1.05 9.04
CA THR A 134 6.50 -1.54 9.27
C THR A 134 5.88 -0.99 10.54
N GLU A 135 6.58 -1.06 11.67
CA GLU A 135 6.05 -0.54 12.95
C GLU A 135 5.88 0.97 12.92
N ILE A 136 6.84 1.68 12.28
CA ILE A 136 6.76 3.14 12.11
C ILE A 136 5.54 3.52 11.27
N SER A 137 5.21 2.72 10.24
CA SER A 137 4.03 2.98 9.40
C SER A 137 2.72 2.80 10.14
N LEU A 138 2.63 1.86 11.08
CA LEU A 138 1.44 1.66 11.92
C LEU A 138 1.21 2.85 12.86
N ASP A 139 2.28 3.34 13.50
CA ASP A 139 2.21 4.52 14.36
C ASP A 139 1.88 5.79 13.56
N LEU A 140 2.46 5.91 12.37
CA LEU A 140 2.16 7.01 11.44
C LEU A 140 0.67 7.02 11.05
N ARG A 141 0.10 5.85 10.76
CA ARG A 141 -1.32 5.72 10.41
C ARG A 141 -2.24 6.19 11.55
N LYS A 142 -1.94 5.83 12.79
CA LYS A 142 -2.69 6.31 13.97
C LYS A 142 -2.64 7.83 14.09
N LYS A 143 -1.48 8.44 13.87
CA LYS A 143 -1.31 9.90 13.88
C LYS A 143 -2.06 10.58 12.74
N ILE A 144 -2.04 9.99 11.55
CA ILE A 144 -2.81 10.52 10.41
C ILE A 144 -4.30 10.57 10.77
N ALA A 145 -4.87 9.48 11.26
CA ALA A 145 -6.29 9.39 11.61
C ALA A 145 -6.67 10.28 12.80
N GLY A 146 -5.85 10.31 13.86
CA GLY A 146 -6.16 11.00 15.11
C GLY A 146 -5.78 12.47 15.15
N GLU A 147 -4.77 12.89 14.41
CA GLU A 147 -4.20 14.24 14.54
C GLU A 147 -4.28 15.03 13.23
N TRP A 148 -3.83 14.43 12.11
CA TRP A 148 -3.74 15.17 10.85
C TRP A 148 -5.12 15.34 10.20
N LEU A 149 -5.85 14.27 9.99
CA LEU A 149 -7.12 14.28 9.25
C LEU A 149 -8.15 15.26 9.88
N PRO A 150 -8.38 15.27 11.20
CA PRO A 150 -9.34 16.18 11.84
C PRO A 150 -9.01 17.67 11.66
N SER A 151 -7.74 18.01 11.40
CA SER A 151 -7.26 19.40 11.30
C SER A 151 -6.86 19.80 9.89
N SER A 152 -6.94 18.88 8.91
CA SER A 152 -6.36 19.07 7.58
C SER A 152 -7.22 19.89 6.61
N GLY A 153 -8.53 19.99 6.84
CA GLY A 153 -9.48 20.51 5.84
C GLY A 153 -9.77 19.53 4.70
N TYR A 154 -9.45 18.25 4.91
CA TYR A 154 -9.75 17.16 3.98
C TYR A 154 -10.60 16.09 4.66
N ARG A 155 -11.34 15.33 3.85
CA ARG A 155 -12.06 14.14 4.30
C ARG A 155 -11.65 12.93 3.47
N LEU A 156 -11.84 11.74 4.04
CA LEU A 156 -11.64 10.48 3.32
C LEU A 156 -12.68 10.32 2.22
N VAL A 157 -12.29 9.72 1.11
CA VAL A 157 -13.20 9.29 0.06
C VAL A 157 -13.22 7.78 -0.01
N ASN A 158 -14.29 7.23 -0.58
CA ASN A 158 -14.44 5.78 -0.76
C ASN A 158 -13.58 5.29 -1.95
N ALA A 159 -12.28 5.22 -1.72
CA ALA A 159 -11.29 4.68 -2.64
C ALA A 159 -10.27 3.85 -1.84
N PRO A 160 -9.52 2.94 -2.49
CA PRO A 160 -8.53 2.13 -1.79
C PRO A 160 -7.44 2.95 -1.12
N GLU A 161 -7.10 2.60 0.13
CA GLU A 161 -5.86 3.03 0.75
C GLU A 161 -4.72 2.15 0.25
N ILE A 162 -3.54 2.72 0.04
CA ILE A 162 -2.39 2.00 -0.50
C ILE A 162 -1.19 2.23 0.40
N VAL A 163 -0.49 1.14 0.73
CA VAL A 163 0.83 1.22 1.34
C VAL A 163 1.85 0.70 0.33
N VAL A 164 2.80 1.55 -0.02
CA VAL A 164 3.92 1.15 -0.89
C VAL A 164 5.14 0.94 -0.03
N THR A 165 5.62 -0.29 0.05
CA THR A 165 6.85 -0.61 0.75
C THR A 165 8.01 -0.63 -0.23
N HIS A 166 9.01 0.22 0.00
CA HIS A 166 10.27 0.23 -0.74
C HIS A 166 11.29 -0.61 0.04
N TRP A 167 11.58 -1.80 -0.51
CA TRP A 167 12.34 -2.84 0.19
C TRP A 167 13.69 -3.11 -0.48
N PHE A 168 14.72 -2.40 -0.03
CA PHE A 168 16.07 -2.58 -0.54
C PHE A 168 16.80 -3.67 0.25
N GLY A 169 17.61 -4.48 -0.44
CA GLY A 169 18.43 -5.54 0.16
C GLY A 169 19.86 -5.13 0.47
N GLY A 170 20.59 -6.03 1.14
CA GLY A 170 22.03 -5.89 1.38
C GLY A 170 22.40 -4.61 2.13
N GLU A 171 23.40 -3.89 1.63
CA GLU A 171 23.94 -2.65 2.23
C GLU A 171 22.89 -1.52 2.27
N LYS A 172 21.91 -1.53 1.37
CA LYS A 172 20.83 -0.53 1.33
C LYS A 172 19.67 -0.84 2.27
N ALA A 173 19.78 -1.84 3.13
CA ALA A 173 18.67 -2.22 4.02
C ALA A 173 18.19 -1.09 4.95
N ASN A 174 19.04 -0.13 5.29
CA ASN A 174 18.68 1.03 6.10
C ASN A 174 17.97 2.14 5.29
N GLU A 175 17.87 1.99 3.98
CA GLU A 175 17.17 2.93 3.10
C GLU A 175 15.72 2.56 2.85
N ARG A 176 15.22 1.48 3.45
CA ARG A 176 13.83 1.04 3.34
C ARG A 176 12.90 2.06 3.92
N TYR A 177 11.76 2.27 3.29
CA TYR A 177 10.69 3.15 3.77
C TYR A 177 9.33 2.70 3.25
N ARG A 178 8.28 3.25 3.83
CA ARG A 178 6.91 3.07 3.37
C ARG A 178 6.29 4.41 3.03
N GLU A 179 5.48 4.39 1.99
CA GLU A 179 4.54 5.45 1.68
C GLU A 179 3.13 4.98 2.04
N LEU A 180 2.39 5.81 2.75
CA LEU A 180 0.97 5.61 3.04
C LEU A 180 0.17 6.58 2.17
N TRP A 181 -0.60 6.07 1.22
CA TRP A 181 -1.45 6.84 0.33
C TRP A 181 -2.88 6.77 0.84
N ILE A 182 -3.37 7.85 1.40
CA ILE A 182 -4.72 7.96 1.96
C ILE A 182 -5.57 8.77 0.98
N PRO A 183 -6.69 8.20 0.46
CA PRO A 183 -7.53 8.86 -0.51
C PRO A 183 -8.33 9.97 0.15
N ILE A 184 -8.27 11.19 -0.41
CA ILE A 184 -8.86 12.39 0.17
C ILE A 184 -9.56 13.27 -0.85
N GLU A 185 -10.51 14.07 -0.35
CA GLU A 185 -11.03 15.23 -1.05
C GLU A 185 -11.07 16.44 -0.12
N LYS A 186 -11.03 17.62 -0.70
CA LYS A 186 -11.10 18.88 0.07
C LYS A 186 -12.52 19.12 0.56
N ILE A 187 -12.66 19.54 1.83
CA ILE A 187 -13.94 19.93 2.43
C ILE A 187 -14.34 21.31 1.92
#